data_f308a39b99d7a5ce774130fd32fde156
#
_entry.id   f308a39b99d7a5ce774130fd32fde156
#
_cell.length_a   1.000
_cell.length_b   1.000
_cell.length_c   1.000
_cell.angle_alpha   90.00
_cell.angle_beta   90.00
_cell.angle_gamma   90.00
#
_symmetry.space_group_name_H-M   'P 1'
#
loop_
_entity.id
_entity.type
_entity.pdbx_description
1 polymer ?
#
loop_
_entity_poly.entity_id
_entity_poly.type
_entity_poly.pdbx_seq_one_letter_code
_entity_poly.pdbx_strand_id
1 'polypeptide(L)'
;MKKHLKKFIVIGVITGVLLLMTLFDYLRAQTVNIEVVSVTPETVVADPNKPVTITLRVTKRGQPAAGDDISALVTGPGNLSGDKVRVQEDGTVSFTYYPYTYLEGVFEEETTEIKFRDISDSIFIAIQKRETVTLEVKKPTEQSG
;
A
#
# COMPACT_ATOMS: atom_id res chain seq x y z
N MET A 1 -43.74 24.30 10.99
CA MET A 1 -42.57 24.85 10.28
C MET A 1 -41.27 24.83 11.10
N LYS A 2 -41.25 25.33 12.34
CA LYS A 2 -40.00 25.40 13.16
C LYS A 2 -39.32 24.04 13.44
N LYS A 3 -40.09 22.94 13.50
CA LYS A 3 -39.55 21.60 13.80
C LYS A 3 -38.76 20.97 12.63
N HIS A 4 -39.15 21.29 11.39
CA HIS A 4 -38.45 20.83 10.19
C HIS A 4 -37.20 21.68 9.92
N LEU A 5 -37.24 22.97 10.18
CA LEU A 5 -36.07 23.85 10.01
C LEU A 5 -34.87 23.41 10.85
N LYS A 6 -35.10 23.01 12.11
CA LYS A 6 -34.02 22.47 12.98
C LYS A 6 -33.39 21.20 12.39
N LYS A 7 -34.20 20.29 11.81
CA LYS A 7 -33.68 19.08 11.17
C LYS A 7 -32.80 19.40 9.95
N PHE A 8 -33.23 20.34 9.11
CA PHE A 8 -32.45 20.78 7.94
C PHE A 8 -31.14 21.46 8.35
N ILE A 9 -31.13 22.23 9.42
CA ILE A 9 -29.91 22.84 9.96
C ILE A 9 -28.95 21.78 10.45
N VAL A 10 -29.41 20.78 11.21
CA VAL A 10 -28.59 19.70 11.73
C VAL A 10 -27.98 18.87 10.57
N ILE A 11 -28.79 18.50 9.58
CA ILE A 11 -28.34 17.78 8.40
C ILE A 11 -27.30 18.62 7.65
N GLY A 12 -27.54 19.90 7.45
CA GLY A 12 -26.60 20.80 6.78
C GLY A 12 -25.25 20.90 7.50
N VAL A 13 -25.25 20.98 8.83
CA VAL A 13 -24.03 21.02 9.65
C VAL A 13 -23.27 19.70 9.52
N ILE A 14 -23.94 18.56 9.65
CA ILE A 14 -23.30 17.24 9.54
C ILE A 14 -22.68 17.08 8.14
N THR A 15 -23.42 17.41 7.10
CA THR A 15 -22.92 17.34 5.72
C THR A 15 -21.72 18.27 5.52
N GLY A 16 -21.77 19.47 6.04
CA GLY A 16 -20.67 20.42 5.97
C GLY A 16 -19.41 19.92 6.67
N VAL A 17 -19.54 19.33 7.85
CA VAL A 17 -18.41 18.73 8.58
C VAL A 17 -17.80 17.57 7.81
N LEU A 18 -18.63 16.67 7.26
CA LEU A 18 -18.15 15.55 6.45
C LEU A 18 -17.41 16.02 5.19
N LEU A 19 -17.90 17.05 4.53
CA LEU A 19 -17.22 17.63 3.36
C LEU A 19 -15.88 18.26 3.74
N LEU A 20 -15.79 18.96 4.87
CA LEU A 20 -14.53 19.53 5.36
C LEU A 20 -13.52 18.43 5.71
N MET A 21 -13.94 17.34 6.36
CA MET A 21 -13.10 16.20 6.67
C MET A 21 -12.60 15.52 5.40
N THR A 22 -13.46 15.34 4.40
CA THR A 22 -13.10 14.76 3.11
C THR A 22 -12.09 15.64 2.37
N LEU A 23 -12.30 16.94 2.37
CA LEU A 23 -11.39 17.91 1.75
C LEU A 23 -10.03 17.90 2.45
N PHE A 24 -10.01 17.84 3.78
CA PHE A 24 -8.77 17.75 4.56
C PHE A 24 -7.95 16.50 4.18
N ASP A 25 -8.59 15.33 4.17
CA ASP A 25 -7.92 14.08 3.80
C ASP A 25 -7.44 14.10 2.35
N TYR A 26 -8.22 14.66 1.43
CA TYR A 26 -7.84 14.80 0.04
C TYR A 26 -6.60 15.68 -0.13
N LEU A 27 -6.59 16.87 0.45
CA LEU A 27 -5.45 17.78 0.39
C LEU A 27 -4.21 17.16 1.03
N ARG A 28 -4.40 16.42 2.11
CA ARG A 28 -3.31 15.71 2.78
C ARG A 28 -2.73 14.60 1.91
N ALA A 29 -3.57 13.77 1.30
CA ALA A 29 -3.12 12.72 0.40
C ALA A 29 -2.29 13.25 -0.78
N GLN A 30 -2.57 14.47 -1.24
CA GLN A 30 -1.78 15.15 -2.28
C GLN A 30 -0.37 15.54 -1.82
N THR A 31 -0.13 15.64 -0.52
CA THR A 31 1.19 15.98 0.04
C THR A 31 2.08 14.77 0.23
N VAL A 32 1.52 13.57 0.22
CA VAL A 32 2.25 12.30 0.39
C VAL A 32 2.64 11.75 -0.98
N ASN A 33 3.89 11.33 -1.11
CA ASN A 33 4.38 10.58 -2.26
C ASN A 33 4.97 9.26 -1.81
N ILE A 34 4.57 8.17 -2.48
CA ILE A 34 5.13 6.83 -2.28
C ILE A 34 5.80 6.44 -3.59
N GLU A 35 7.08 6.12 -3.54
CA GLU A 35 7.89 5.74 -4.69
C GLU A 35 8.55 4.39 -4.44
N VAL A 36 8.52 3.50 -5.43
CA VAL A 36 9.27 2.24 -5.39
C VAL A 36 10.73 2.53 -5.74
N VAL A 37 11.61 2.31 -4.79
CA VAL A 37 13.05 2.54 -4.97
C VAL A 37 13.74 1.33 -5.55
N SER A 38 13.40 0.13 -5.04
CA SER A 38 13.99 -1.11 -5.49
C SER A 38 13.11 -2.32 -5.22
N VAL A 39 13.28 -3.32 -6.07
CA VAL A 39 12.76 -4.68 -5.88
C VAL A 39 13.96 -5.61 -6.03
N THR A 40 14.30 -6.34 -4.98
CA THR A 40 15.50 -7.19 -4.95
C THR A 40 15.16 -8.60 -4.48
N PRO A 41 15.46 -9.64 -5.27
CA PRO A 41 16.02 -9.61 -6.62
C PRO A 41 15.04 -9.05 -7.67
N GLU A 42 15.55 -8.53 -8.78
CA GLU A 42 14.71 -8.01 -9.88
C GLU A 42 13.88 -9.11 -10.56
N THR A 43 14.46 -10.31 -10.66
CA THR A 43 13.75 -11.48 -11.18
C THR A 43 13.14 -12.25 -10.02
N VAL A 44 11.81 -12.31 -10.00
CA VAL A 44 11.05 -13.05 -8.98
C VAL A 44 10.74 -14.44 -9.51
N VAL A 45 11.06 -15.47 -8.74
CA VAL A 45 10.77 -16.86 -9.07
C VAL A 45 9.77 -17.46 -8.09
N ALA A 46 8.99 -18.43 -8.54
CA ALA A 46 7.99 -19.12 -7.72
C ALA A 46 8.68 -20.14 -6.77
N ASP A 47 9.38 -19.59 -5.77
CA ASP A 47 10.07 -20.34 -4.73
C ASP A 47 10.00 -19.55 -3.41
N PRO A 48 9.29 -20.04 -2.39
CA PRO A 48 9.16 -19.34 -1.11
C PRO A 48 10.47 -19.20 -0.33
N ASN A 49 11.52 -19.96 -0.70
CA ASN A 49 12.84 -19.82 -0.11
C ASN A 49 13.68 -18.68 -0.75
N LYS A 50 13.13 -18.02 -1.76
CA LYS A 50 13.75 -16.87 -2.42
C LYS A 50 12.91 -15.62 -2.22
N PRO A 51 12.90 -15.04 -1.01
CA PRO A 51 12.11 -13.86 -0.71
C PRO A 51 12.56 -12.65 -1.52
N VAL A 52 11.64 -11.74 -1.74
CA VAL A 52 11.84 -10.48 -2.47
C VAL A 52 11.67 -9.32 -1.53
N THR A 53 12.65 -8.44 -1.48
CA THR A 53 12.59 -7.20 -0.71
C THR A 53 12.14 -6.04 -1.60
N ILE A 54 11.06 -5.40 -1.21
CA ILE A 54 10.52 -4.22 -1.90
C ILE A 54 10.78 -3.03 -0.99
N THR A 55 11.58 -2.08 -1.47
CA THR A 55 11.90 -0.86 -0.75
C THR A 55 11.17 0.31 -1.37
N LEU A 56 10.45 1.04 -0.53
CA LEU A 56 9.72 2.25 -0.90
C LEU A 56 10.41 3.46 -0.25
N ARG A 57 10.27 4.60 -0.89
CA ARG A 57 10.53 5.91 -0.30
C ARG A 57 9.23 6.65 -0.14
N VAL A 58 8.97 7.12 1.07
CA VAL A 58 7.76 7.87 1.41
C VAL A 58 8.15 9.27 1.82
N THR A 59 7.61 10.25 1.13
CA THR A 59 7.83 11.67 1.44
C THR A 59 6.51 12.37 1.69
N LYS A 60 6.56 13.38 2.54
CA LYS A 60 5.45 14.26 2.84
C LYS A 60 5.90 15.70 2.69
N ARG A 61 5.29 16.44 1.77
CA ARG A 61 5.71 17.80 1.42
C ARG A 61 7.20 17.89 1.04
N GLY A 62 7.71 16.86 0.33
CA GLY A 62 9.10 16.79 -0.09
C GLY A 62 10.12 16.40 0.97
N GLN A 63 9.69 16.10 2.20
CA GLN A 63 10.54 15.63 3.29
C GLN A 63 10.27 14.17 3.61
N PRO A 64 11.23 13.42 4.18
CA PRO A 64 10.98 12.06 4.64
C PRO A 64 9.76 11.97 5.56
N ALA A 65 8.85 11.05 5.29
CA ALA A 65 7.65 10.84 6.11
C ALA A 65 7.94 9.92 7.30
N ALA A 66 9.01 10.18 8.03
CA ALA A 66 9.46 9.40 9.17
C ALA A 66 8.35 9.22 10.21
N GLY A 67 8.14 7.98 10.65
CA GLY A 67 7.12 7.64 11.64
C GLY A 67 5.73 7.37 11.06
N ASP A 68 5.49 7.63 9.78
CA ASP A 68 4.24 7.23 9.12
C ASP A 68 4.17 5.71 9.00
N ASP A 69 2.97 5.16 9.03
CA ASP A 69 2.73 3.74 8.87
C ASP A 69 2.22 3.44 7.45
N ILE A 70 2.91 2.54 6.77
CA ILE A 70 2.52 2.05 5.45
C ILE A 70 1.93 0.66 5.60
N SER A 71 0.73 0.49 5.08
CA SER A 71 0.09 -0.82 4.97
C SER A 71 0.29 -1.40 3.59
N ALA A 72 0.48 -2.72 3.52
CA ALA A 72 0.63 -3.45 2.28
C ALA A 72 -0.40 -4.57 2.17
N LEU A 73 -0.95 -4.75 0.98
CA LEU A 73 -1.92 -5.80 0.68
C LEU A 73 -1.49 -6.53 -0.60
N VAL A 74 -1.33 -7.85 -0.50
CA VAL A 74 -1.07 -8.72 -1.67
C VAL A 74 -2.39 -9.08 -2.33
N THR A 75 -2.43 -8.93 -3.64
CA THR A 75 -3.50 -9.46 -4.50
C THR A 75 -2.87 -10.45 -5.47
N GLY A 76 -3.21 -11.72 -5.30
CA GLY A 76 -2.58 -12.83 -6.01
C GLY A 76 -1.86 -13.79 -5.07
N PRO A 77 -1.17 -14.80 -5.60
CA PRO A 77 -0.49 -15.80 -4.79
C PRO A 77 0.77 -15.22 -4.12
N GLY A 78 1.16 -15.82 -2.99
CA GLY A 78 2.28 -15.40 -2.16
C GLY A 78 1.85 -14.65 -0.90
N ASN A 79 2.82 -14.28 -0.07
CA ASN A 79 2.57 -13.64 1.22
C ASN A 79 3.59 -12.53 1.50
N LEU A 80 3.23 -11.61 2.39
CA LEU A 80 4.15 -10.63 2.97
C LEU A 80 4.54 -11.03 4.40
N SER A 81 5.74 -10.64 4.82
CA SER A 81 6.21 -10.81 6.20
C SER A 81 5.40 -10.00 7.23
N GLY A 82 4.66 -9.01 6.78
CA GLY A 82 3.78 -8.17 7.58
C GLY A 82 2.94 -7.28 6.70
N ASP A 83 1.82 -6.83 7.22
CA ASP A 83 0.85 -5.99 6.51
C ASP A 83 1.02 -4.49 6.78
N LYS A 84 1.86 -4.14 7.76
CA LYS A 84 2.12 -2.76 8.17
C LYS A 84 3.56 -2.59 8.65
N VAL A 85 4.24 -1.59 8.11
CA VAL A 85 5.61 -1.22 8.51
C VAL A 85 5.71 0.30 8.65
N ARG A 86 6.46 0.74 9.66
CA ARG A 86 6.72 2.16 9.91
C ARG A 86 7.86 2.67 9.04
N VAL A 87 7.68 3.88 8.48
CA VAL A 87 8.70 4.58 7.70
C VAL A 87 9.84 5.01 8.61
N GLN A 88 11.07 4.73 8.20
CA GLN A 88 12.29 5.09 8.91
C GLN A 88 12.62 6.59 8.81
N GLU A 89 13.61 7.04 9.55
CA GLU A 89 14.00 8.47 9.61
C GLU A 89 14.43 9.02 8.26
N ASP A 90 14.99 8.18 7.39
CA ASP A 90 15.40 8.55 6.02
C ASP A 90 14.27 8.52 5.00
N GLY A 91 13.05 8.20 5.42
CA GLY A 91 11.87 8.07 4.57
C GLY A 91 11.73 6.73 3.87
N THR A 92 12.60 5.76 4.15
CA THR A 92 12.52 4.42 3.55
C THR A 92 11.65 3.48 4.37
N VAL A 93 11.04 2.51 3.68
CA VAL A 93 10.31 1.40 4.28
C VAL A 93 10.47 0.17 3.40
N SER A 94 10.67 -1.00 4.00
CA SER A 94 10.88 -2.24 3.26
C SER A 94 9.87 -3.30 3.66
N PHE A 95 9.38 -4.01 2.66
CA PHE A 95 8.50 -5.18 2.81
C PHE A 95 9.16 -6.39 2.19
N THR A 96 8.98 -7.55 2.81
CA THR A 96 9.47 -8.82 2.30
C THR A 96 8.29 -9.63 1.78
N TYR A 97 8.32 -9.94 0.49
CA TYR A 97 7.37 -10.80 -0.18
C TYR A 97 7.95 -12.21 -0.32
N TYR A 98 7.17 -13.20 0.06
CA TYR A 98 7.48 -14.61 -0.11
C TYR A 98 6.66 -15.17 -1.27
N PRO A 99 7.30 -15.55 -2.39
CA PRO A 99 6.60 -16.17 -3.50
C PRO A 99 5.98 -17.52 -3.11
N TYR A 100 5.07 -17.97 -3.93
CA TYR A 100 4.44 -19.29 -3.80
C TYR A 100 5.36 -20.39 -4.38
N THR A 101 5.04 -21.65 -4.05
CA THR A 101 5.69 -22.79 -4.68
C THR A 101 5.12 -23.03 -6.07
N TYR A 102 5.99 -23.15 -7.07
CA TYR A 102 5.58 -23.50 -8.42
C TYR A 102 4.98 -24.92 -8.44
N LEU A 103 3.78 -25.06 -8.98
CA LEU A 103 3.06 -26.33 -9.15
C LEU A 103 2.40 -26.35 -10.52
N GLU A 104 2.94 -27.15 -11.43
CA GLU A 104 2.44 -27.27 -12.79
C GLU A 104 0.94 -27.65 -12.80
N GLY A 105 0.16 -26.92 -13.59
CA GLY A 105 -1.29 -27.07 -13.68
C GLY A 105 -2.09 -26.47 -12.52
N VAL A 106 -1.45 -25.90 -11.50
CA VAL A 106 -2.09 -25.32 -10.30
C VAL A 106 -1.62 -23.90 -10.02
N PHE A 107 -0.31 -23.75 -9.75
CA PHE A 107 0.35 -22.46 -9.51
C PHE A 107 1.54 -22.35 -10.43
N GLU A 108 1.33 -21.75 -11.58
CA GLU A 108 2.37 -21.56 -12.59
C GLU A 108 2.97 -20.16 -12.52
N GLU A 109 3.40 -19.62 -13.66
CA GLU A 109 3.85 -18.23 -13.71
C GLU A 109 2.64 -17.30 -13.56
N GLU A 110 2.68 -16.49 -12.54
CA GLU A 110 1.56 -15.62 -12.14
C GLU A 110 2.04 -14.18 -11.97
N THR A 111 1.10 -13.28 -12.07
CA THR A 111 1.31 -11.88 -11.72
C THR A 111 0.74 -11.62 -10.35
N THR A 112 1.55 -11.06 -9.45
CA THR A 112 1.13 -10.64 -8.11
C THR A 112 1.20 -9.13 -7.99
N GLU A 113 0.13 -8.52 -7.50
CA GLU A 113 0.09 -7.10 -7.18
C GLU A 113 0.22 -6.88 -5.69
N ILE A 114 1.04 -5.93 -5.30
CA ILE A 114 1.16 -5.48 -3.92
C ILE A 114 0.77 -4.01 -3.87
N LYS A 115 -0.28 -3.71 -3.11
CA LYS A 115 -0.84 -2.37 -2.94
C LYS A 115 -0.39 -1.79 -1.62
N PHE A 116 0.33 -0.68 -1.68
CA PHE A 116 0.81 0.06 -0.52
C PHE A 116 -0.09 1.27 -0.28
N ARG A 117 -0.33 1.58 0.99
CA ARG A 117 -1.10 2.75 1.40
C ARG A 117 -0.45 3.41 2.61
N ASP A 118 -0.38 4.74 2.59
CA ASP A 118 -0.11 5.50 3.80
C ASP A 118 -1.39 5.57 4.63
N ILE A 119 -1.37 4.93 5.79
CA ILE A 119 -2.52 4.85 6.71
C ILE A 119 -2.41 5.82 7.87
N SER A 120 -1.36 6.63 7.89
CA SER A 120 -1.13 7.60 8.95
C SER A 120 -2.05 8.80 8.84
N ASP A 121 -2.64 9.17 9.97
CA ASP A 121 -3.40 10.41 10.16
C ASP A 121 -4.53 10.68 9.15
N SER A 122 -5.02 9.68 8.42
CA SER A 122 -6.17 9.81 7.53
C SER A 122 -7.48 9.46 8.26
N ILE A 123 -8.56 10.17 7.90
CA ILE A 123 -9.90 9.93 8.44
C ILE A 123 -10.60 8.86 7.60
N PHE A 124 -10.46 8.96 6.28
CA PHE A 124 -11.14 8.07 5.33
C PHE A 124 -10.15 7.19 4.56
N ILE A 125 -10.29 5.87 4.67
CA ILE A 125 -9.46 4.87 3.98
C ILE A 125 -9.48 5.06 2.45
N ALA A 126 -10.60 5.50 1.89
CA ALA A 126 -10.74 5.67 0.44
C ALA A 126 -9.84 6.77 -0.15
N ILE A 127 -9.39 7.73 0.68
CA ILE A 127 -8.65 8.93 0.26
C ILE A 127 -7.14 8.80 0.55
N GLN A 128 -6.70 7.71 1.17
CA GLN A 128 -5.28 7.48 1.47
C GLN A 128 -4.43 7.39 0.19
N LYS A 129 -3.20 7.93 0.25
CA LYS A 129 -2.24 7.78 -0.85
C LYS A 129 -1.90 6.31 -1.05
N ARG A 130 -1.87 5.89 -2.31
CA ARG A 130 -1.65 4.49 -2.72
C ARG A 130 -0.56 4.41 -3.76
N GLU A 131 0.16 3.30 -3.75
CA GLU A 131 1.09 2.87 -4.79
C GLU A 131 0.94 1.37 -5.01
N THR A 132 1.11 0.92 -6.24
CA THR A 132 0.97 -0.50 -6.59
C THR A 132 2.25 -0.98 -7.28
N VAL A 133 2.76 -2.11 -6.83
CA VAL A 133 3.86 -2.84 -7.47
C VAL A 133 3.30 -4.12 -8.07
N THR A 134 3.62 -4.36 -9.33
CA THR A 134 3.26 -5.59 -10.04
C THR A 134 4.51 -6.45 -10.18
N LEU A 135 4.47 -7.65 -9.65
CA LEU A 135 5.54 -8.63 -9.74
C LEU A 135 5.15 -9.75 -10.72
N GLU A 136 5.97 -9.95 -11.74
CA GLU A 136 5.88 -11.11 -12.61
C GLU A 136 6.70 -12.26 -12.00
N VAL A 137 6.02 -13.30 -11.53
CA VAL A 137 6.67 -14.45 -10.90
C VAL A 137 6.92 -15.51 -11.94
N LYS A 138 8.19 -15.84 -12.13
CA LYS A 138 8.67 -16.78 -13.16
C LYS A 138 8.83 -18.21 -12.63
N LYS A 139 8.80 -19.18 -13.53
CA LYS A 139 9.14 -20.56 -13.21
C LYS A 139 10.58 -20.63 -12.66
N PRO A 140 10.83 -21.39 -11.57
CA PRO A 140 12.18 -21.63 -11.11
C PRO A 140 12.97 -22.33 -12.21
N THR A 141 14.17 -21.82 -12.51
CA THR A 141 15.10 -22.51 -13.40
C THR A 141 15.62 -23.73 -12.66
N GLU A 142 15.43 -24.93 -13.21
CA GLU A 142 16.11 -26.12 -12.69
C GLU A 142 17.61 -25.83 -12.72
N GLN A 143 18.22 -25.72 -11.54
CA GLN A 143 19.66 -25.80 -11.46
C GLN A 143 20.00 -27.22 -11.87
N SER A 144 20.49 -27.38 -13.11
CA SER A 144 21.17 -28.60 -13.51
C SER A 144 22.35 -28.77 -12.57
N GLY A 145 22.14 -29.64 -11.59
CA GLY A 145 23.14 -30.04 -10.63
C GLY A 145 24.26 -30.80 -11.28
#